data_fdcc25257dde7ff5c08746e7cc158eb3
#
_entry.id   fdcc25257dde7ff5c08746e7cc158eb3
#
_cell.length_a   1.000
_cell.length_b   1.000
_cell.length_c   1.000
_cell.angle_alpha   90.00
_cell.angle_beta   90.00
_cell.angle_gamma   90.00
#
_symmetry.space_group_name_H-M   'P 1'
#
loop_
_entity.id
_entity.type
_entity.pdbx_description
1 polymer ?
#
loop_
_entity_poly.entity_id
_entity_poly.type
_entity_poly.pdbx_seq_one_letter_code
_entity_poly.pdbx_strand_id
1 'polypeptide(L)'
;MHSKLPLIGTVLALAAAPVAAQTVVVTEEWVVVEATASRYVSPLQQRTEQAAIAAVGPFRVIDNHTVALVGITDSRSPAHFAAVLRDFPQVDTLEFVEAPGTHDDRANLALGRMIRDHGINTRVQDGGSIRSGAVELFLAGTTREIATGSEFAVHGWLDDWGRGAEDYPAGAPEHRRYLDYYVEMGMEPGEAAAFYAMTNSVPFEDARWLTGSEMRDWVDDLSDVAETPAAAPELPRLAYLDLDPVLQ
;
A
#
# COMPACT_ATOMS: atom_id res chain seq x y z
N MET A 1 -71.61 71.10 -13.78
CA MET A 1 -70.17 71.61 -13.50
C MET A 1 -69.45 70.49 -12.84
N HIS A 2 -68.59 69.73 -13.57
CA HIS A 2 -67.82 68.67 -13.07
C HIS A 2 -66.34 69.06 -13.24
N SER A 3 -65.69 69.32 -12.14
CA SER A 3 -64.28 69.61 -12.10
C SER A 3 -63.47 68.29 -12.13
N LYS A 4 -62.59 68.14 -13.12
CA LYS A 4 -61.64 67.04 -13.19
C LYS A 4 -60.33 67.55 -12.65
N LEU A 5 -59.82 66.92 -11.56
CA LEU A 5 -58.47 67.09 -11.08
C LEU A 5 -57.53 66.16 -11.87
N PRO A 6 -56.38 66.60 -12.28
CA PRO A 6 -55.39 65.73 -12.88
C PRO A 6 -54.57 64.99 -11.78
N LEU A 7 -54.46 63.69 -11.96
CA LEU A 7 -53.61 62.84 -11.15
C LEU A 7 -52.16 62.97 -11.62
N ILE A 8 -51.27 63.56 -10.80
CA ILE A 8 -49.80 63.64 -11.08
C ILE A 8 -49.23 62.34 -10.57
N GLY A 9 -48.85 61.44 -11.49
CA GLY A 9 -48.08 60.24 -11.18
C GLY A 9 -46.62 60.57 -11.03
N THR A 10 -46.08 60.38 -9.82
CA THR A 10 -44.67 60.52 -9.54
C THR A 10 -43.97 59.23 -10.00
N VAL A 11 -43.15 59.27 -11.05
CA VAL A 11 -42.29 58.17 -11.50
C VAL A 11 -41.04 58.19 -10.64
N LEU A 12 -40.87 57.19 -9.77
CA LEU A 12 -39.64 56.97 -9.00
C LEU A 12 -38.65 56.24 -9.89
N ALA A 13 -37.63 56.95 -10.38
CA ALA A 13 -36.52 56.32 -11.11
C ALA A 13 -35.58 55.69 -10.09
N LEU A 14 -35.54 54.33 -10.03
CA LEU A 14 -34.50 53.62 -9.32
C LEU A 14 -33.21 53.71 -10.17
N ALA A 15 -32.24 54.48 -9.69
CA ALA A 15 -30.90 54.48 -10.23
C ALA A 15 -30.19 53.18 -9.75
N ALA A 16 -29.96 52.25 -10.64
CA ALA A 16 -29.09 51.11 -10.39
C ALA A 16 -27.67 51.60 -10.31
N ALA A 17 -27.04 51.48 -9.13
CA ALA A 17 -25.63 51.73 -8.97
C ALA A 17 -24.85 50.58 -9.65
N PRO A 18 -23.76 50.85 -10.37
CA PRO A 18 -22.95 49.81 -10.96
C PRO A 18 -22.26 49.01 -9.83
N VAL A 19 -22.57 47.70 -9.79
CA VAL A 19 -21.82 46.76 -8.97
C VAL A 19 -20.43 46.65 -9.59
N ALA A 20 -19.42 47.23 -8.91
CA ALA A 20 -18.04 47.03 -9.30
C ALA A 20 -17.71 45.55 -9.14
N ALA A 21 -17.44 44.87 -10.24
CA ALA A 21 -16.93 43.51 -10.22
C ALA A 21 -15.56 43.53 -9.51
N GLN A 22 -15.49 42.99 -8.30
CA GLN A 22 -14.21 42.72 -7.65
C GLN A 22 -13.58 41.53 -8.36
N THR A 23 -12.49 41.77 -9.09
CA THR A 23 -11.65 40.71 -9.60
C THR A 23 -10.88 40.14 -8.42
N VAL A 24 -11.27 38.93 -7.95
CA VAL A 24 -10.48 38.17 -7.01
C VAL A 24 -9.32 37.56 -7.81
N VAL A 25 -8.14 38.11 -7.67
CA VAL A 25 -6.91 37.49 -8.17
C VAL A 25 -6.52 36.41 -7.16
N VAL A 26 -6.81 35.14 -7.50
CA VAL A 26 -6.28 34.00 -6.77
C VAL A 26 -4.84 33.81 -7.25
N THR A 27 -3.89 34.25 -6.45
CA THR A 27 -2.48 33.91 -6.62
C THR A 27 -2.28 32.52 -6.00
N GLU A 28 -2.21 31.48 -6.81
CA GLU A 28 -1.72 30.18 -6.36
C GLU A 28 -0.21 30.29 -6.17
N GLU A 29 0.20 30.43 -4.92
CA GLU A 29 1.61 30.34 -4.55
C GLU A 29 1.97 28.86 -4.42
N TRP A 30 2.60 28.30 -5.44
CA TRP A 30 3.17 26.97 -5.39
C TRP A 30 4.42 27.02 -4.50
N VAL A 31 4.26 26.63 -3.24
CA VAL A 31 5.40 26.34 -2.40
C VAL A 31 5.96 25.00 -2.88
N VAL A 32 7.01 25.07 -3.68
CA VAL A 32 7.84 23.88 -3.95
C VAL A 32 8.53 23.55 -2.63
N VAL A 33 7.90 22.69 -1.83
CA VAL A 33 8.59 22.04 -0.74
C VAL A 33 9.52 21.04 -1.41
N GLU A 34 10.77 21.41 -1.59
CA GLU A 34 11.82 20.41 -1.82
C GLU A 34 11.80 19.51 -0.57
N ALA A 35 11.11 18.41 -0.68
CA ALA A 35 11.18 17.36 0.33
C ALA A 35 12.59 16.76 0.25
N THR A 36 13.52 17.34 0.98
CA THR A 36 14.84 16.79 1.28
C THR A 36 14.75 15.63 2.29
N ALA A 37 13.56 15.06 2.49
CA ALA A 37 13.44 13.76 3.11
C ALA A 37 14.03 12.77 2.14
N SER A 38 15.32 12.46 2.32
CA SER A 38 15.91 11.29 1.68
C SER A 38 15.08 10.10 2.14
N ARG A 39 14.17 9.62 1.28
CA ARG A 39 13.47 8.36 1.52
C ARG A 39 14.56 7.33 1.74
N TYR A 40 14.58 6.73 2.93
CA TYR A 40 15.45 5.59 3.16
C TYR A 40 15.02 4.50 2.17
N VAL A 41 15.88 4.19 1.25
CA VAL A 41 15.72 3.07 0.32
C VAL A 41 16.64 1.98 0.82
N SER A 42 16.05 0.83 1.16
CA SER A 42 16.85 -0.29 1.67
C SER A 42 17.89 -0.74 0.62
N PRO A 43 19.05 -1.28 1.04
CA PRO A 43 20.02 -1.83 0.10
C PRO A 43 19.43 -2.94 -0.78
N LEU A 44 18.48 -3.72 -0.28
CA LEU A 44 17.78 -4.74 -1.06
C LEU A 44 16.92 -4.07 -2.14
N GLN A 45 16.11 -3.09 -1.80
CA GLN A 45 15.31 -2.33 -2.75
C GLN A 45 16.17 -1.69 -3.83
N GLN A 46 17.29 -1.07 -3.46
CA GLN A 46 18.20 -0.44 -4.41
C GLN A 46 18.77 -1.45 -5.42
N ARG A 47 19.19 -2.64 -4.95
CA ARG A 47 19.68 -3.71 -5.82
C ARG A 47 18.58 -4.21 -6.76
N THR A 48 17.37 -4.41 -6.24
CA THR A 48 16.20 -4.85 -7.03
C THR A 48 15.85 -3.87 -8.13
N GLU A 49 15.82 -2.57 -7.83
CA GLU A 49 15.57 -1.52 -8.83
C GLU A 49 16.66 -1.48 -9.91
N GLN A 50 17.93 -1.73 -9.55
CA GLN A 50 19.04 -1.77 -10.51
C GLN A 50 19.06 -3.06 -11.35
N ALA A 51 18.57 -4.17 -10.82
CA ALA A 51 18.52 -5.46 -11.51
C ALA A 51 17.30 -5.60 -12.42
N ALA A 52 16.27 -4.77 -12.24
CA ALA A 52 15.03 -4.87 -12.98
C ALA A 52 15.20 -4.66 -14.49
N ILE A 53 14.77 -5.64 -15.28
CA ILE A 53 14.74 -5.57 -16.75
C ILE A 53 13.47 -4.89 -17.28
N ALA A 54 12.41 -4.83 -16.46
CA ALA A 54 11.17 -4.10 -16.75
C ALA A 54 10.50 -3.65 -15.45
N ALA A 55 9.66 -2.61 -15.54
CA ALA A 55 8.87 -2.09 -14.42
C ALA A 55 7.42 -1.86 -14.88
N VAL A 56 6.45 -2.42 -14.15
CA VAL A 56 5.02 -2.29 -14.43
C VAL A 56 4.29 -1.98 -13.11
N GLY A 57 3.91 -0.73 -12.89
CA GLY A 57 3.36 -0.30 -11.59
C GLY A 57 4.33 -0.59 -10.45
N PRO A 58 3.89 -1.27 -9.36
CA PRO A 58 4.76 -1.63 -8.25
C PRO A 58 5.64 -2.86 -8.52
N PHE A 59 5.51 -3.49 -9.69
CA PHE A 59 6.23 -4.71 -10.04
C PHE A 59 7.52 -4.41 -10.80
N ARG A 60 8.59 -5.13 -10.44
CA ARG A 60 9.91 -5.11 -11.10
C ARG A 60 10.20 -6.50 -11.61
N VAL A 61 10.27 -6.68 -12.91
CA VAL A 61 10.67 -7.97 -13.51
C VAL A 61 12.17 -8.09 -13.40
N ILE A 62 12.64 -9.11 -12.72
CA ILE A 62 14.08 -9.33 -12.46
C ILE A 62 14.67 -10.24 -13.54
N ASP A 63 13.93 -11.28 -13.88
CA ASP A 63 14.27 -12.22 -14.95
C ASP A 63 12.98 -12.85 -15.51
N ASN A 64 13.09 -13.89 -16.31
CA ASN A 64 11.94 -14.57 -16.91
C ASN A 64 11.06 -15.31 -15.88
N HIS A 65 11.57 -15.58 -14.67
CA HIS A 65 10.89 -16.36 -13.64
C HIS A 65 10.49 -15.52 -12.44
N THR A 66 11.19 -14.44 -12.18
CA THR A 66 11.04 -13.64 -10.95
C THR A 66 10.52 -12.24 -11.24
N VAL A 67 9.45 -11.88 -10.57
CA VAL A 67 8.97 -10.50 -10.46
C VAL A 67 9.02 -10.08 -8.99
N ALA A 68 9.53 -8.88 -8.72
CA ALA A 68 9.59 -8.33 -7.38
C ALA A 68 8.47 -7.29 -7.16
N LEU A 69 7.87 -7.29 -5.96
CA LEU A 69 6.95 -6.25 -5.49
C LEU A 69 7.75 -5.20 -4.71
N VAL A 70 7.77 -3.97 -5.26
CA VAL A 70 8.45 -2.81 -4.68
C VAL A 70 7.49 -1.63 -4.67
N GLY A 71 6.86 -1.39 -3.54
CA GLY A 71 5.93 -0.29 -3.34
C GLY A 71 4.50 -0.71 -3.02
N ILE A 72 3.66 0.29 -2.87
CA ILE A 72 2.24 0.15 -2.52
C ILE A 72 1.44 -0.39 -3.70
N THR A 73 0.49 -1.28 -3.42
CA THR A 73 -0.52 -1.71 -4.40
C THR A 73 -1.74 -0.79 -4.39
N ASP A 74 -2.47 -0.73 -5.49
CA ASP A 74 -3.66 0.09 -5.67
C ASP A 74 -4.70 -0.61 -6.58
N SER A 75 -5.77 0.10 -6.93
CA SER A 75 -6.84 -0.41 -7.80
C SER A 75 -6.35 -0.85 -9.20
N ARG A 76 -5.17 -0.41 -9.66
CA ARG A 76 -4.58 -0.76 -10.96
C ARG A 76 -3.65 -1.98 -10.88
N SER A 77 -3.26 -2.37 -9.68
CA SER A 77 -2.25 -3.42 -9.48
C SER A 77 -2.64 -4.78 -10.07
N PRO A 78 -3.92 -5.23 -10.05
CA PRO A 78 -4.32 -6.43 -10.78
C PRO A 78 -4.05 -6.34 -12.29
N ALA A 79 -4.34 -5.20 -12.92
CA ALA A 79 -4.08 -5.00 -14.33
C ALA A 79 -2.57 -4.92 -14.64
N HIS A 80 -1.77 -4.32 -13.77
CA HIS A 80 -0.32 -4.32 -13.86
C HIS A 80 0.25 -5.73 -13.79
N PHE A 81 -0.21 -6.54 -12.84
CA PHE A 81 0.24 -7.93 -12.69
C PHE A 81 -0.16 -8.79 -13.89
N ALA A 82 -1.39 -8.62 -14.40
CA ALA A 82 -1.84 -9.29 -15.63
C ALA A 82 -0.94 -8.93 -16.84
N ALA A 83 -0.49 -7.68 -16.91
CA ALA A 83 0.46 -7.26 -17.96
C ALA A 83 1.83 -7.93 -17.80
N VAL A 84 2.33 -8.06 -16.56
CA VAL A 84 3.56 -8.81 -16.28
C VAL A 84 3.44 -10.25 -16.76
N LEU A 85 2.38 -10.97 -16.36
CA LEU A 85 2.17 -12.38 -16.74
C LEU A 85 1.99 -12.57 -18.25
N ARG A 86 1.36 -11.62 -18.94
CA ARG A 86 1.22 -11.64 -20.39
C ARG A 86 2.56 -11.47 -21.10
N ASP A 87 3.37 -10.51 -20.64
CA ASP A 87 4.62 -10.13 -21.31
C ASP A 87 5.80 -11.02 -20.88
N PHE A 88 5.69 -11.64 -19.69
CA PHE A 88 6.65 -12.57 -19.11
C PHE A 88 5.96 -13.86 -18.64
N PRO A 89 5.50 -14.71 -19.56
CA PRO A 89 4.64 -15.87 -19.25
C PRO A 89 5.35 -17.01 -18.49
N GLN A 90 6.64 -16.92 -18.25
CA GLN A 90 7.41 -17.87 -17.47
C GLN A 90 7.58 -17.46 -16.00
N VAL A 91 7.06 -16.28 -15.62
CA VAL A 91 7.09 -15.82 -14.22
C VAL A 91 6.32 -16.81 -13.35
N ASP A 92 6.99 -17.35 -12.35
CA ASP A 92 6.48 -18.33 -11.40
C ASP A 92 6.72 -17.91 -9.94
N THR A 93 7.46 -16.83 -9.71
CA THR A 93 7.83 -16.36 -8.38
C THR A 93 7.60 -14.84 -8.24
N LEU A 94 6.83 -14.47 -7.20
CA LEU A 94 6.67 -13.10 -6.74
C LEU A 94 7.54 -12.90 -5.48
N GLU A 95 8.58 -12.08 -5.62
CA GLU A 95 9.48 -11.72 -4.52
C GLU A 95 9.04 -10.43 -3.85
N PHE A 96 8.91 -10.44 -2.53
CA PHE A 96 8.57 -9.24 -1.74
C PHE A 96 9.86 -8.58 -1.25
N VAL A 97 10.04 -7.32 -1.59
CA VAL A 97 11.23 -6.54 -1.26
C VAL A 97 10.89 -5.41 -0.31
N GLU A 98 10.07 -4.50 -0.74
CA GLU A 98 9.57 -3.38 0.06
C GLU A 98 8.10 -3.20 -0.28
N ALA A 99 7.23 -3.88 0.46
CA ALA A 99 5.81 -3.97 0.20
C ALA A 99 4.99 -3.36 1.37
N PRO A 100 4.75 -2.04 1.37
CA PRO A 100 4.16 -1.34 2.52
C PRO A 100 2.64 -1.54 2.67
N GLY A 101 1.99 -2.23 1.73
CA GLY A 101 0.56 -2.50 1.80
C GLY A 101 -0.21 -2.09 0.56
N THR A 102 -1.48 -1.75 0.75
CA THR A 102 -2.40 -1.39 -0.34
C THR A 102 -3.19 -0.12 -0.05
N HIS A 103 -3.64 0.54 -1.12
CA HIS A 103 -4.64 1.60 -1.07
C HIS A 103 -6.04 1.12 -1.45
N ASP A 104 -6.19 -0.15 -1.83
CA ASP A 104 -7.48 -0.72 -2.24
C ASP A 104 -7.53 -2.22 -1.88
N ASP A 105 -8.18 -2.54 -0.77
CA ASP A 105 -8.29 -3.91 -0.26
C ASP A 105 -8.99 -4.85 -1.24
N ARG A 106 -10.00 -4.36 -1.97
CA ARG A 106 -10.74 -5.21 -2.92
C ARG A 106 -9.86 -5.61 -4.09
N ALA A 107 -9.14 -4.64 -4.65
CA ALA A 107 -8.19 -4.90 -5.72
C ALA A 107 -7.04 -5.78 -5.22
N ASN A 108 -6.60 -5.58 -3.99
CA ASN A 108 -5.54 -6.36 -3.36
C ASN A 108 -5.93 -7.84 -3.20
N LEU A 109 -7.11 -8.13 -2.64
CA LEU A 109 -7.59 -9.51 -2.52
C LEU A 109 -7.87 -10.16 -3.90
N ALA A 110 -8.29 -9.37 -4.90
CA ALA A 110 -8.41 -9.86 -6.27
C ALA A 110 -7.02 -10.19 -6.88
N LEU A 111 -6.02 -9.36 -6.63
CA LEU A 111 -4.63 -9.63 -7.03
C LEU A 111 -4.09 -10.88 -6.35
N GLY A 112 -4.37 -11.10 -5.06
CA GLY A 112 -4.00 -12.32 -4.35
C GLY A 112 -4.60 -13.58 -5.00
N ARG A 113 -5.89 -13.54 -5.36
CA ARG A 113 -6.52 -14.66 -6.11
C ARG A 113 -5.83 -14.90 -7.45
N MET A 114 -5.45 -13.84 -8.18
CA MET A 114 -4.68 -13.99 -9.42
C MET A 114 -3.32 -14.65 -9.20
N ILE A 115 -2.60 -14.30 -8.14
CA ILE A 115 -1.33 -14.93 -7.75
C ILE A 115 -1.56 -16.44 -7.54
N ARG A 116 -2.58 -16.81 -6.76
CA ARG A 116 -2.93 -18.19 -6.46
C ARG A 116 -3.35 -18.97 -7.72
N ASP A 117 -4.25 -18.40 -8.52
CA ASP A 117 -4.82 -19.03 -9.72
C ASP A 117 -3.77 -19.31 -10.81
N HIS A 118 -2.71 -18.47 -10.88
CA HIS A 118 -1.60 -18.67 -11.80
C HIS A 118 -0.48 -19.55 -11.22
N GLY A 119 -0.65 -20.10 -10.02
CA GLY A 119 0.33 -20.99 -9.41
C GLY A 119 1.64 -20.31 -9.04
N ILE A 120 1.61 -19.01 -8.78
CA ILE A 120 2.80 -18.21 -8.44
C ILE A 120 3.25 -18.53 -7.01
N ASN A 121 4.54 -18.73 -6.84
CA ASN A 121 5.17 -18.85 -5.54
C ASN A 121 5.44 -17.46 -4.95
N THR A 122 5.43 -17.34 -3.63
CA THR A 122 5.80 -16.09 -2.96
C THR A 122 7.08 -16.29 -2.15
N ARG A 123 7.94 -15.27 -2.19
CA ARG A 123 9.23 -15.32 -1.51
C ARG A 123 9.56 -13.97 -0.87
N VAL A 124 10.18 -14.00 0.31
CA VAL A 124 10.79 -12.82 0.92
C VAL A 124 12.21 -13.15 1.35
N GLN A 125 13.16 -12.33 0.92
CA GLN A 125 14.58 -12.48 1.26
C GLN A 125 14.92 -11.74 2.56
N ASP A 126 16.14 -11.96 3.06
CA ASP A 126 16.70 -11.18 4.16
C ASP A 126 16.68 -9.68 3.83
N GLY A 127 16.15 -8.89 4.76
CA GLY A 127 15.96 -7.45 4.60
C GLY A 127 14.73 -7.07 3.78
N GLY A 128 13.90 -8.04 3.38
CA GLY A 128 12.59 -7.78 2.79
C GLY A 128 11.56 -7.41 3.85
N SER A 129 10.62 -6.52 3.52
CA SER A 129 9.60 -6.01 4.44
C SER A 129 8.22 -6.09 3.80
N ILE A 130 7.30 -6.79 4.46
CA ILE A 130 5.93 -7.04 4.01
C ILE A 130 4.96 -6.51 5.05
N ARG A 131 4.13 -5.52 4.68
CA ARG A 131 3.28 -4.84 5.65
C ARG A 131 1.84 -4.74 5.18
N SER A 132 0.92 -4.71 6.15
CA SER A 132 -0.51 -4.47 5.89
C SER A 132 -1.04 -5.37 4.77
N GLY A 133 -1.82 -4.86 3.81
CA GLY A 133 -2.37 -5.61 2.68
C GLY A 133 -1.38 -6.40 1.81
N ALA A 134 -0.08 -6.16 1.92
CA ALA A 134 0.91 -6.98 1.24
C ALA A 134 1.07 -8.36 1.88
N VAL A 135 0.68 -8.52 3.15
CA VAL A 135 0.66 -9.83 3.84
C VAL A 135 -0.34 -10.76 3.16
N GLU A 136 -1.53 -10.27 2.79
CA GLU A 136 -2.53 -11.02 2.05
C GLU A 136 -2.00 -11.51 0.71
N LEU A 137 -1.23 -10.67 0.00
CA LEU A 137 -0.60 -11.08 -1.26
C LEU A 137 0.47 -12.16 -1.06
N PHE A 138 1.24 -12.07 0.05
CA PHE A 138 2.22 -13.09 0.38
C PHE A 138 1.57 -14.44 0.68
N LEU A 139 0.46 -14.44 1.41
CA LEU A 139 -0.31 -15.67 1.71
C LEU A 139 -0.85 -16.35 0.45
N ALA A 140 -1.01 -15.63 -0.64
CA ALA A 140 -1.56 -16.15 -1.89
C ALA A 140 -0.60 -17.10 -2.63
N GLY A 141 0.67 -17.12 -2.28
CA GLY A 141 1.65 -18.01 -2.89
C GLY A 141 1.26 -19.48 -2.81
N THR A 142 1.49 -20.23 -3.90
CA THR A 142 1.31 -21.69 -3.92
C THR A 142 2.31 -22.34 -2.96
N THR A 143 3.52 -21.88 -2.98
CA THR A 143 4.55 -22.11 -1.95
C THR A 143 5.00 -20.76 -1.39
N ARG A 144 5.50 -20.76 -0.15
CA ARG A 144 5.92 -19.54 0.55
C ARG A 144 7.30 -19.76 1.11
N GLU A 145 8.23 -18.89 0.75
CA GLU A 145 9.61 -18.92 1.25
C GLU A 145 9.86 -17.68 2.10
N ILE A 146 10.23 -17.88 3.37
CA ILE A 146 10.42 -16.80 4.33
C ILE A 146 11.85 -16.85 4.88
N ALA A 147 12.70 -15.89 4.50
CA ALA A 147 14.02 -15.75 5.08
C ALA A 147 13.96 -15.26 6.54
N THR A 148 14.88 -15.72 7.38
CA THR A 148 14.91 -15.39 8.81
C THR A 148 15.08 -13.88 9.06
N GLY A 149 15.83 -13.19 8.21
CA GLY A 149 16.06 -11.75 8.28
C GLY A 149 14.98 -10.88 7.60
N SER A 150 13.84 -11.46 7.25
CA SER A 150 12.69 -10.69 6.76
C SER A 150 11.80 -10.21 7.91
N GLU A 151 10.97 -9.22 7.64
CA GLU A 151 10.02 -8.67 8.61
C GLU A 151 8.62 -8.53 8.02
N PHE A 152 7.64 -8.68 8.89
CA PHE A 152 6.23 -8.50 8.57
C PHE A 152 5.60 -7.53 9.56
N ALA A 153 4.60 -6.77 9.11
CA ALA A 153 3.81 -5.94 10.00
C ALA A 153 2.33 -6.03 9.66
N VAL A 154 1.52 -6.22 10.68
CA VAL A 154 0.06 -6.33 10.57
C VAL A 154 -0.62 -5.33 11.50
N HIS A 155 -1.83 -4.94 11.15
CA HIS A 155 -2.71 -4.09 11.94
C HIS A 155 -4.17 -4.34 11.56
N GLY A 156 -5.10 -3.84 12.37
CA GLY A 156 -6.53 -3.85 12.05
C GLY A 156 -6.83 -3.04 10.79
N TRP A 157 -7.77 -3.49 9.99
CA TRP A 157 -8.22 -2.77 8.81
C TRP A 157 -9.17 -1.62 9.18
N LEU A 158 -9.24 -0.60 8.32
CA LEU A 158 -10.28 0.43 8.35
C LEU A 158 -11.00 0.48 7.00
N ASP A 159 -12.31 0.75 7.04
CA ASP A 159 -13.09 1.05 5.83
C ASP A 159 -12.96 2.54 5.44
N ASP A 160 -13.61 2.91 4.33
CA ASP A 160 -13.61 4.29 3.81
C ASP A 160 -14.24 5.32 4.77
N TRP A 161 -14.92 4.86 5.83
CA TRP A 161 -15.54 5.70 6.86
C TRP A 161 -14.74 5.68 8.18
N GLY A 162 -13.57 5.05 8.21
CA GLY A 162 -12.71 4.95 9.38
C GLY A 162 -13.23 3.98 10.44
N ARG A 163 -14.04 2.97 10.04
CA ARG A 163 -14.53 1.92 10.94
C ARG A 163 -13.65 0.69 10.84
N GLY A 164 -13.30 0.12 11.98
CA GLY A 164 -12.50 -1.10 12.10
C GLY A 164 -13.33 -2.36 12.32
N ALA A 165 -12.65 -3.46 12.58
CA ALA A 165 -13.28 -4.76 12.82
C ALA A 165 -14.26 -4.72 14.02
N GLU A 166 -13.93 -3.97 15.05
CA GLU A 166 -14.72 -3.83 16.28
C GLU A 166 -16.06 -3.10 16.06
N ASP A 167 -16.19 -2.34 14.99
CA ASP A 167 -17.41 -1.59 14.66
C ASP A 167 -18.46 -2.45 13.94
N TYR A 168 -18.12 -3.69 13.61
CA TYR A 168 -18.97 -4.60 12.86
C TYR A 168 -19.39 -5.83 13.69
N PRO A 169 -20.65 -6.31 13.53
CA PRO A 169 -21.07 -7.58 14.13
C PRO A 169 -20.19 -8.75 13.65
N ALA A 170 -19.90 -9.72 14.53
CA ALA A 170 -19.00 -10.85 14.23
C ALA A 170 -19.33 -11.63 12.94
N GLY A 171 -20.59 -11.65 12.49
CA GLY A 171 -20.99 -12.31 11.23
C GLY A 171 -21.06 -11.40 10.01
N ALA A 172 -20.56 -10.17 10.12
CA ALA A 172 -20.64 -9.19 9.04
C ALA A 172 -19.82 -9.60 7.80
N PRO A 173 -20.26 -9.19 6.58
CA PRO A 173 -19.52 -9.47 5.35
C PRO A 173 -18.09 -8.90 5.35
N GLU A 174 -17.85 -7.83 6.11
CA GLU A 174 -16.57 -7.16 6.25
C GLU A 174 -15.51 -8.10 6.84
N HIS A 175 -15.87 -8.87 7.89
CA HIS A 175 -14.99 -9.89 8.45
C HIS A 175 -14.84 -11.09 7.52
N ARG A 176 -15.96 -11.56 6.93
CA ARG A 176 -15.94 -12.76 6.08
C ARG A 176 -15.06 -12.58 4.86
N ARG A 177 -14.94 -11.38 4.32
CA ARG A 177 -14.07 -11.07 3.19
C ARG A 177 -12.63 -11.53 3.41
N TYR A 178 -12.09 -11.31 4.61
CA TYR A 178 -10.74 -11.73 4.98
C TYR A 178 -10.69 -13.19 5.40
N LEU A 179 -11.65 -13.63 6.21
CA LEU A 179 -11.70 -15.02 6.66
C LEU A 179 -11.83 -16.01 5.49
N ASP A 180 -12.75 -15.72 4.56
CA ASP A 180 -12.92 -16.52 3.35
C ASP A 180 -11.65 -16.50 2.49
N TYR A 181 -11.01 -15.35 2.37
CA TYR A 181 -9.75 -15.21 1.65
C TYR A 181 -8.62 -16.04 2.27
N TYR A 182 -8.45 -16.03 3.59
CA TYR A 182 -7.41 -16.84 4.24
C TYR A 182 -7.65 -18.34 4.03
N VAL A 183 -8.90 -18.77 4.06
CA VAL A 183 -9.27 -20.17 3.73
C VAL A 183 -8.98 -20.48 2.25
N GLU A 184 -9.31 -19.56 1.33
CA GLU A 184 -8.96 -19.70 -0.10
C GLU A 184 -7.43 -19.82 -0.31
N MET A 185 -6.63 -19.15 0.54
CA MET A 185 -5.16 -19.20 0.51
C MET A 185 -4.58 -20.44 1.23
N GLY A 186 -5.43 -21.32 1.74
CA GLY A 186 -5.06 -22.65 2.24
C GLY A 186 -5.03 -22.79 3.74
N MET A 187 -5.42 -21.79 4.52
CA MET A 187 -5.56 -21.93 5.98
C MET A 187 -6.80 -22.76 6.32
N GLU A 188 -6.69 -23.61 7.35
CA GLU A 188 -7.87 -24.22 7.94
C GLU A 188 -8.75 -23.14 8.60
N PRO A 189 -10.09 -23.28 8.67
CA PRO A 189 -10.98 -22.25 9.19
C PRO A 189 -10.62 -21.73 10.58
N GLY A 190 -10.10 -22.61 11.47
CA GLY A 190 -9.64 -22.24 12.81
C GLY A 190 -8.37 -21.39 12.79
N GLU A 191 -7.42 -21.71 11.89
CA GLU A 191 -6.20 -20.96 11.67
C GLU A 191 -6.50 -19.61 11.05
N ALA A 192 -7.37 -19.57 10.04
CA ALA A 192 -7.84 -18.32 9.43
C ALA A 192 -8.45 -17.35 10.46
N ALA A 193 -9.28 -17.88 11.38
CA ALA A 193 -9.87 -17.09 12.45
C ALA A 193 -8.81 -16.59 13.46
N ALA A 194 -7.84 -17.43 13.81
CA ALA A 194 -6.74 -17.05 14.71
C ALA A 194 -5.81 -16.02 14.06
N PHE A 195 -5.47 -16.22 12.79
CA PHE A 195 -4.67 -15.26 12.01
C PHE A 195 -5.39 -13.92 11.89
N TYR A 196 -6.67 -13.92 11.54
CA TYR A 196 -7.50 -12.72 11.50
C TYR A 196 -7.55 -11.98 12.85
N ALA A 197 -7.70 -12.70 13.95
CA ALA A 197 -7.66 -12.09 15.28
C ALA A 197 -6.29 -11.50 15.61
N MET A 198 -5.21 -12.15 15.17
CA MET A 198 -3.84 -11.65 15.34
C MET A 198 -3.61 -10.38 14.53
N THR A 199 -4.03 -10.30 13.25
CA THR A 199 -3.87 -9.11 12.44
C THR A 199 -4.66 -7.92 13.00
N ASN A 200 -5.84 -8.16 13.60
CA ASN A 200 -6.67 -7.13 14.22
C ASN A 200 -6.36 -6.91 15.72
N SER A 201 -5.24 -7.43 16.23
CA SER A 201 -4.88 -7.29 17.67
C SER A 201 -4.32 -5.91 18.02
N VAL A 202 -3.99 -5.11 17.04
CA VAL A 202 -3.56 -3.71 17.17
C VAL A 202 -4.37 -2.83 16.22
N PRO A 203 -4.66 -1.56 16.58
CA PRO A 203 -5.42 -0.66 15.73
C PRO A 203 -4.66 -0.30 14.46
N PHE A 204 -5.36 0.32 13.51
CA PHE A 204 -4.80 0.69 12.19
C PHE A 204 -3.60 1.64 12.28
N GLU A 205 -3.57 2.51 13.29
CA GLU A 205 -2.50 3.49 13.51
C GLU A 205 -1.22 2.88 14.10
N ASP A 206 -1.30 1.65 14.61
CA ASP A 206 -0.20 0.89 15.18
C ASP A 206 0.20 -0.25 14.25
N ALA A 207 1.31 -0.91 14.57
CA ALA A 207 1.76 -2.10 13.85
C ALA A 207 2.25 -3.18 14.82
N ARG A 208 1.76 -4.39 14.63
CA ARG A 208 2.37 -5.58 15.21
C ARG A 208 3.41 -6.11 14.26
N TRP A 209 4.67 -5.98 14.66
CA TRP A 209 5.78 -6.52 13.91
C TRP A 209 6.03 -7.98 14.24
N LEU A 210 6.33 -8.76 13.21
CA LEU A 210 6.69 -10.16 13.28
C LEU A 210 8.01 -10.33 12.52
N THR A 211 8.91 -11.11 13.09
CA THR A 211 10.08 -11.61 12.37
C THR A 211 9.66 -12.67 11.34
N GLY A 212 10.52 -12.95 10.37
CA GLY A 212 10.28 -14.06 9.44
C GLY A 212 10.06 -15.39 10.17
N SER A 213 10.76 -15.61 11.31
CA SER A 213 10.56 -16.82 12.13
C SER A 213 9.17 -16.89 12.74
N GLU A 214 8.66 -15.79 13.31
CA GLU A 214 7.31 -15.74 13.88
C GLU A 214 6.22 -15.85 12.81
N MET A 215 6.48 -15.34 11.60
CA MET A 215 5.52 -15.48 10.50
C MET A 215 5.45 -16.93 10.01
N ARG A 216 6.54 -17.70 10.04
CA ARG A 216 6.54 -19.14 9.72
C ARG A 216 5.63 -19.97 10.63
N ASP A 217 5.46 -19.56 11.88
CA ASP A 217 4.54 -20.25 12.80
C ASP A 217 3.04 -20.10 12.39
N TRP A 218 2.75 -19.15 11.50
CA TRP A 218 1.40 -18.88 10.99
C TRP A 218 1.10 -19.49 9.62
N VAL A 219 2.15 -19.80 8.85
CA VAL A 219 2.00 -20.24 7.47
C VAL A 219 2.91 -21.42 7.18
N ASP A 220 2.49 -22.29 6.26
CA ASP A 220 3.37 -23.33 5.75
C ASP A 220 4.55 -22.66 5.02
N ASP A 221 5.73 -22.87 5.55
CA ASP A 221 6.98 -22.41 4.95
C ASP A 221 7.75 -23.62 4.41
N LEU A 222 8.12 -23.54 3.14
CA LEU A 222 8.93 -24.59 2.49
C LEU A 222 10.44 -24.31 2.57
N SER A 223 10.84 -23.27 3.31
CA SER A 223 12.26 -22.90 3.44
C SER A 223 13.00 -23.79 4.43
N ASP A 224 13.08 -25.09 4.17
CA ASP A 224 14.16 -25.93 4.70
C ASP A 224 15.51 -25.59 4.03
N VAL A 225 15.69 -24.33 3.63
CA VAL A 225 16.95 -23.85 3.06
C VAL A 225 17.90 -23.58 4.21
N ALA A 226 18.95 -24.38 4.27
CA ALA A 226 20.07 -24.19 5.20
C ALA A 226 20.39 -22.70 5.38
N GLU A 227 20.28 -22.21 6.62
CA GLU A 227 20.67 -20.86 7.00
C GLU A 227 22.06 -20.55 6.43
N THR A 228 22.09 -19.73 5.38
CA THR A 228 23.33 -19.03 5.06
C THR A 228 23.53 -18.03 6.19
N PRO A 229 24.61 -18.11 6.99
CA PRO A 229 24.82 -17.17 8.08
C PRO A 229 24.71 -15.75 7.55
N ALA A 230 23.72 -15.02 8.03
CA ALA A 230 23.54 -13.62 7.66
C ALA A 230 24.87 -12.90 7.93
N ALA A 231 25.45 -12.29 6.91
CA ALA A 231 26.54 -11.35 7.11
C ALA A 231 26.02 -10.29 8.08
N ALA A 232 26.72 -10.09 9.21
CA ALA A 232 26.34 -9.15 10.23
C ALA A 232 25.94 -7.81 9.55
N PRO A 233 24.79 -7.20 9.90
CA PRO A 233 24.36 -5.98 9.27
C PRO A 233 25.45 -4.93 9.43
N GLU A 234 26.04 -4.49 8.33
CA GLU A 234 26.84 -3.27 8.34
C GLU A 234 25.89 -2.15 8.73
N LEU A 235 26.02 -1.70 9.96
CA LEU A 235 25.29 -0.50 10.43
C LEU A 235 25.56 0.61 9.41
N PRO A 236 24.52 1.32 8.93
CA PRO A 236 24.70 2.41 8.02
C PRO A 236 25.66 3.41 8.65
N ARG A 237 26.83 3.62 8.05
CA ARG A 237 27.71 4.72 8.42
C ARG A 237 26.94 6.00 8.09
N LEU A 238 26.40 6.64 9.14
CA LEU A 238 25.95 8.01 9.03
C LEU A 238 27.15 8.84 8.58
N ALA A 239 27.17 9.23 7.31
CA ALA A 239 28.07 10.26 6.84
C ALA A 239 27.60 11.56 7.51
N TYR A 240 28.24 11.91 8.62
CA TYR A 240 28.14 13.27 9.13
C TYR A 240 28.73 14.17 8.05
N LEU A 241 27.88 15.00 7.46
CA LEU A 241 28.37 16.16 6.75
C LEU A 241 29.11 17.04 7.75
N ASP A 242 30.44 17.07 7.64
CA ASP A 242 31.24 18.07 8.31
C ASP A 242 30.78 19.43 7.78
N LEU A 243 29.92 20.07 8.55
CA LEU A 243 29.62 21.48 8.37
C LEU A 243 30.76 22.25 9.01
N ASP A 244 31.81 22.50 8.23
CA ASP A 244 32.83 23.48 8.62
C ASP A 244 32.11 24.83 8.84
N PRO A 245 32.26 25.45 10.04
CA PRO A 245 31.73 26.77 10.27
C PRO A 245 32.61 27.78 9.55
N VAL A 246 32.18 28.21 8.36
CA VAL A 246 32.77 29.43 7.77
C VAL A 246 32.23 30.63 8.56
N LEU A 247 32.91 30.95 9.63
CA LEU A 247 32.87 32.26 10.28
C LEU A 247 34.20 32.95 10.01
N GLN A 248 34.19 33.86 9.08
CA GLN A 248 34.98 35.10 9.10
C GLN A 248 34.19 36.19 8.37
#